data_93ab41bc66635a4ddd6ccf9e4c7e79aa
#
_entry.id   93ab41bc66635a4ddd6ccf9e4c7e79aa
#
_cell.length_a   1.000
_cell.length_b   1.000
_cell.length_c   1.000
_cell.angle_alpha   90.00
_cell.angle_beta   90.00
_cell.angle_gamma   90.00
#
_symmetry.space_group_name_H-M   'P 1'
#
loop_
_entity.id
_entity.type
_entity.pdbx_description
1 polymer ?
#
loop_
_entity_poly.entity_id
_entity_poly.type
_entity_poly.pdbx_seq_one_letter_code
_entity_poly.pdbx_strand_id
1 'polypeptide(L)'
;WEDSDYQAIIAALRREEQKLSTEMNRRYQDMVDYYTIWAHQIKTPIAAMGLTLQNQDTPLSRQLSQELQRIEQYVQMVLVFLRMDGEGSDYVFRQQDLDPIIRETVRKFAGQFVGKKLRLSYTPVETQVLTDEKWLSFVVEQVLSNAVKYTPAGGTISIYLEGDSTLCIRDTGLGIAPEDLPRVFEKSYTGY
;
A
#
# COMPACT_ATOMS: atom_id res chain seq x y z
N TRP A 1 -4.55 -53.98 19.92
CA TRP A 1 -5.83 -53.28 20.14
C TRP A 1 -5.59 -51.78 20.39
N GLU A 2 -4.68 -51.45 21.32
CA GLU A 2 -4.38 -50.05 21.65
C GLU A 2 -3.85 -49.22 20.47
N ASP A 3 -3.01 -49.78 19.61
CA ASP A 3 -2.41 -49.10 18.46
C ASP A 3 -3.45 -48.73 17.40
N SER A 4 -4.47 -49.59 17.20
CA SER A 4 -5.60 -49.33 16.28
C SER A 4 -6.51 -48.18 16.76
N ASP A 5 -6.72 -48.08 18.07
CA ASP A 5 -7.57 -47.07 18.67
C ASP A 5 -6.88 -45.67 18.65
N TYR A 6 -5.56 -45.64 18.90
CA TYR A 6 -4.76 -44.43 18.73
C TYR A 6 -4.73 -43.93 17.28
N GLN A 7 -4.60 -44.81 16.31
CA GLN A 7 -4.65 -44.46 14.88
C GLN A 7 -6.03 -43.90 14.48
N ALA A 8 -7.11 -44.47 15.01
CA ALA A 8 -8.46 -43.97 14.76
C ALA A 8 -8.69 -42.59 15.35
N ILE A 9 -8.18 -42.32 16.55
CA ILE A 9 -8.26 -41.00 17.21
C ILE A 9 -7.45 -39.97 16.43
N ILE A 10 -6.20 -40.28 16.03
CA ILE A 10 -5.36 -39.40 15.24
C ILE A 10 -6.04 -39.09 13.90
N ALA A 11 -6.61 -40.07 13.21
CA ALA A 11 -7.32 -39.87 11.97
C ALA A 11 -8.57 -38.99 12.14
N ALA A 12 -9.30 -39.14 13.25
CA ALA A 12 -10.45 -38.29 13.57
C ALA A 12 -10.02 -36.83 13.84
N LEU A 13 -8.97 -36.61 14.63
CA LEU A 13 -8.41 -35.29 14.92
C LEU A 13 -7.92 -34.57 13.65
N ARG A 14 -7.21 -35.28 12.78
CA ARG A 14 -6.75 -34.72 11.49
C ARG A 14 -7.93 -34.33 10.58
N ARG A 15 -9.00 -35.11 10.56
CA ARG A 15 -10.21 -34.78 9.81
C ARG A 15 -10.90 -33.53 10.34
N GLU A 16 -10.94 -33.39 11.65
CA GLU A 16 -11.54 -32.22 12.32
C GLU A 16 -10.71 -30.97 12.05
N GLU A 17 -9.38 -31.06 12.20
CA GLU A 17 -8.43 -29.99 11.87
C GLU A 17 -8.58 -29.55 10.41
N GLN A 18 -8.66 -30.50 9.48
CA GLN A 18 -8.80 -30.21 8.05
C GLN A 18 -10.15 -29.57 7.72
N LYS A 19 -11.24 -29.94 8.39
CA LYS A 19 -12.53 -29.29 8.25
C LYS A 19 -12.51 -27.86 8.76
N LEU A 20 -11.93 -27.63 9.95
CA LEU A 20 -11.79 -26.29 10.53
C LEU A 20 -10.93 -25.39 9.65
N SER A 21 -9.81 -25.90 9.16
CA SER A 21 -8.92 -25.16 8.23
C SER A 21 -9.67 -24.79 6.95
N THR A 22 -10.40 -25.74 6.34
CA THR A 22 -11.19 -25.49 5.12
C THR A 22 -12.28 -24.45 5.36
N GLU A 23 -12.98 -24.52 6.50
CA GLU A 23 -14.04 -23.56 6.84
C GLU A 23 -13.45 -22.16 7.11
N MET A 24 -12.31 -22.07 7.82
CA MET A 24 -11.60 -20.80 8.04
C MET A 24 -11.17 -20.19 6.71
N ASN A 25 -10.56 -20.96 5.82
CA ASN A 25 -10.11 -20.48 4.51
C ASN A 25 -11.30 -20.00 3.66
N ARG A 26 -12.42 -20.71 3.69
CA ARG A 26 -13.62 -20.27 3.00
C ARG A 26 -14.16 -18.94 3.55
N ARG A 27 -14.29 -18.81 4.87
CA ARG A 27 -14.75 -17.56 5.50
C ARG A 27 -13.82 -16.40 5.19
N TYR A 28 -12.51 -16.65 5.18
CA TYR A 28 -11.52 -15.66 4.80
C TYR A 28 -11.70 -15.21 3.34
N GLN A 29 -11.88 -16.16 2.42
CA GLN A 29 -12.10 -15.86 1.01
C GLN A 29 -13.40 -15.06 0.80
N ASP A 30 -14.51 -15.47 1.44
CA ASP A 30 -15.78 -14.73 1.41
C ASP A 30 -15.59 -13.28 1.90
N MET A 31 -14.77 -13.07 2.91
CA MET A 31 -14.44 -11.73 3.44
C MET A 31 -13.61 -10.91 2.43
N VAL A 32 -12.59 -11.50 1.81
CA VAL A 32 -11.77 -10.84 0.78
C VAL A 32 -12.63 -10.43 -0.41
N ASP A 33 -13.51 -11.31 -0.88
CA ASP A 33 -14.41 -11.05 -2.00
C ASP A 33 -15.39 -9.91 -1.65
N TYR A 34 -15.98 -9.94 -0.46
CA TYR A 34 -16.88 -8.89 0.01
C TYR A 34 -16.19 -7.51 0.03
N TYR A 35 -15.00 -7.42 0.64
CA TYR A 35 -14.29 -6.14 0.72
C TYR A 35 -13.75 -5.69 -0.65
N THR A 36 -13.45 -6.61 -1.55
CA THR A 36 -13.07 -6.28 -2.92
C THR A 36 -14.22 -5.60 -3.66
N ILE A 37 -15.42 -6.16 -3.57
CA ILE A 37 -16.64 -5.58 -4.14
C ILE A 37 -16.92 -4.22 -3.49
N TRP A 38 -16.88 -4.15 -2.15
CA TRP A 38 -17.09 -2.91 -1.40
C TRP A 38 -16.13 -1.80 -1.82
N ALA A 39 -14.84 -2.11 -1.98
CA ALA A 39 -13.86 -1.13 -2.41
C ALA A 39 -14.11 -0.62 -3.84
N HIS A 40 -14.56 -1.47 -4.76
CA HIS A 40 -14.99 -1.04 -6.09
C HIS A 40 -16.20 -0.09 -6.01
N GLN A 41 -17.17 -0.39 -5.14
CA GLN A 41 -18.34 0.46 -4.94
C GLN A 41 -17.99 1.83 -4.33
N ILE A 42 -17.01 1.88 -3.43
CA ILE A 42 -16.54 3.14 -2.82
C ILE A 42 -15.69 3.96 -3.80
N LYS A 43 -14.91 3.34 -4.68
CA LYS A 43 -14.12 4.07 -5.69
C LYS A 43 -14.99 4.86 -6.66
N THR A 44 -16.18 4.39 -6.98
CA THR A 44 -17.11 5.07 -7.89
C THR A 44 -17.52 6.46 -7.40
N PRO A 45 -18.09 6.64 -6.18
CA PRO A 45 -18.41 7.96 -5.66
C PRO A 45 -17.15 8.82 -5.42
N ILE A 46 -16.01 8.23 -5.05
CA ILE A 46 -14.76 8.97 -4.94
C ILE A 46 -14.38 9.58 -6.28
N ALA A 47 -14.41 8.81 -7.37
CA ALA A 47 -14.12 9.31 -8.71
C ALA A 47 -15.10 10.41 -9.15
N ALA A 48 -16.40 10.24 -8.87
CA ALA A 48 -17.41 11.25 -9.18
C ALA A 48 -17.17 12.56 -8.44
N MET A 49 -16.87 12.50 -7.14
CA MET A 49 -16.50 13.69 -6.36
C MET A 49 -15.21 14.34 -6.88
N GLY A 50 -14.20 13.52 -7.23
CA GLY A 50 -12.95 14.00 -7.81
C GLY A 50 -13.17 14.79 -9.10
N LEU A 51 -13.98 14.26 -10.02
CA LEU A 51 -14.34 14.96 -11.26
C LEU A 51 -15.08 16.29 -11.00
N THR A 52 -15.97 16.31 -10.01
CA THR A 52 -16.69 17.55 -9.64
C THR A 52 -15.74 18.61 -9.10
N LEU A 53 -14.75 18.19 -8.29
CA LEU A 53 -13.78 19.10 -7.69
C LEU A 53 -12.74 19.60 -8.71
N GLN A 54 -12.40 18.82 -9.73
CA GLN A 54 -11.45 19.23 -10.78
C GLN A 54 -11.95 20.43 -11.60
N ASN A 55 -13.26 20.61 -11.70
CA ASN A 55 -13.87 21.73 -12.43
C ASN A 55 -13.93 23.02 -11.60
N GLN A 56 -13.45 23.01 -10.36
CA GLN A 56 -13.48 24.15 -9.45
C GLN A 56 -12.09 24.43 -8.90
N ASP A 57 -11.49 25.56 -9.25
CA ASP A 57 -10.17 25.95 -8.74
C ASP A 57 -10.30 26.91 -7.55
N THR A 58 -10.81 26.39 -6.43
CA THR A 58 -10.93 27.13 -5.17
C THR A 58 -10.00 26.50 -4.09
N PRO A 59 -9.62 27.27 -3.06
CA PRO A 59 -8.89 26.69 -1.93
C PRO A 59 -9.62 25.52 -1.29
N LEU A 60 -10.96 25.60 -1.20
CA LEU A 60 -11.80 24.53 -0.65
C LEU A 60 -11.78 23.28 -1.54
N SER A 61 -11.91 23.42 -2.87
CA SER A 61 -11.89 22.27 -3.77
C SER A 61 -10.55 21.55 -3.75
N ARG A 62 -9.44 22.29 -3.63
CA ARG A 62 -8.10 21.70 -3.48
C ARG A 62 -7.96 20.93 -2.17
N GLN A 63 -8.48 21.48 -1.06
CA GLN A 63 -8.47 20.79 0.24
C GLN A 63 -9.32 19.51 0.19
N LEU A 64 -10.54 19.58 -0.35
CA LEU A 64 -11.42 18.41 -0.49
C LEU A 64 -10.83 17.35 -1.40
N SER A 65 -10.15 17.73 -2.49
CA SER A 65 -9.44 16.79 -3.36
C SER A 65 -8.31 16.04 -2.63
N GLN A 66 -7.60 16.72 -1.73
CA GLN A 66 -6.56 16.08 -0.91
C GLN A 66 -7.17 15.07 0.08
N GLU A 67 -8.29 15.43 0.73
CA GLU A 67 -8.96 14.48 1.64
C GLU A 67 -9.55 13.29 0.86
N LEU A 68 -10.08 13.51 -0.33
CA LEU A 68 -10.59 12.46 -1.20
C LEU A 68 -9.49 11.47 -1.60
N GLN A 69 -8.31 11.99 -1.94
CA GLN A 69 -7.13 11.17 -2.23
C GLN A 69 -6.69 10.34 -1.01
N ARG A 70 -6.79 10.90 0.19
CA ARG A 70 -6.52 10.14 1.43
C ARG A 70 -7.51 8.99 1.64
N ILE A 71 -8.79 9.24 1.40
CA ILE A 71 -9.82 8.19 1.48
C ILE A 71 -9.52 7.07 0.49
N GLU A 72 -9.14 7.41 -0.74
CA GLU A 72 -8.76 6.44 -1.76
C GLU A 72 -7.55 5.60 -1.33
N GLN A 73 -6.54 6.23 -0.73
CA GLN A 73 -5.38 5.52 -0.18
C GLN A 73 -5.77 4.54 0.95
N TYR A 74 -6.68 4.93 1.86
CA TYR A 74 -7.16 4.04 2.91
C TYR A 74 -7.93 2.84 2.35
N VAL A 75 -8.80 3.04 1.37
CA VAL A 75 -9.51 1.95 0.68
C VAL A 75 -8.52 0.99 0.02
N GLN A 76 -7.50 1.53 -0.64
CA GLN A 76 -6.46 0.71 -1.27
C GLN A 76 -5.64 -0.08 -0.24
N MET A 77 -5.32 0.53 0.90
CA MET A 77 -4.59 -0.13 1.99
C MET A 77 -5.36 -1.32 2.55
N VAL A 78 -6.67 -1.19 2.74
CA VAL A 78 -7.52 -2.32 3.20
C VAL A 78 -7.48 -3.48 2.19
N LEU A 79 -7.59 -3.19 0.90
CA LEU A 79 -7.52 -4.23 -0.15
C LEU A 79 -6.17 -4.95 -0.18
N VAL A 80 -5.08 -4.19 -0.02
CA VAL A 80 -3.73 -4.76 0.04
C VAL A 80 -3.60 -5.66 1.26
N PHE A 81 -4.01 -5.19 2.43
CA PHE A 81 -3.96 -5.96 3.68
C PHE A 81 -4.71 -7.30 3.56
N LEU A 82 -5.92 -7.28 3.01
CA LEU A 82 -6.72 -8.48 2.82
C LEU A 82 -6.08 -9.49 1.85
N ARG A 83 -5.32 -9.04 0.87
CA ARG A 83 -4.64 -9.91 -0.09
C ARG A 83 -3.32 -10.47 0.43
N MET A 84 -2.71 -9.83 1.43
CA MET A 84 -1.44 -10.31 1.99
C MET A 84 -1.56 -11.62 2.76
N ASP A 85 -2.71 -11.84 3.44
CA ASP A 85 -2.93 -13.01 4.30
C ASP A 85 -3.59 -14.19 3.55
N GLY A 86 -3.94 -14.06 2.27
CA GLY A 86 -4.58 -15.12 1.47
C GLY A 86 -3.58 -16.12 0.92
N GLU A 87 -3.90 -17.42 1.01
CA GLU A 87 -3.13 -18.55 0.41
C GLU A 87 -3.13 -18.54 -1.14
N GLY A 88 -3.47 -17.46 -1.77
CA GLY A 88 -3.56 -17.30 -3.22
C GLY A 88 -3.29 -15.88 -3.66
N SER A 89 -2.25 -15.25 -3.11
CA SER A 89 -1.84 -13.94 -3.65
C SER A 89 -1.40 -14.14 -5.11
N ASP A 90 -2.27 -13.75 -6.04
CA ASP A 90 -2.01 -13.73 -7.49
C ASP A 90 -0.93 -12.69 -7.81
N TYR A 91 0.29 -12.92 -7.29
CA TYR A 91 1.44 -12.11 -7.67
C TYR A 91 1.81 -12.43 -9.11
N VAL A 92 1.86 -11.41 -9.94
CA VAL A 92 2.31 -11.53 -11.33
C VAL A 92 3.70 -10.95 -11.45
N PHE A 93 4.71 -11.74 -11.14
CA PHE A 93 6.10 -11.32 -11.29
C PHE A 93 6.50 -11.22 -12.76
N ARG A 94 6.95 -10.04 -13.17
CA ARG A 94 7.50 -9.76 -14.50
C ARG A 94 8.71 -8.84 -14.38
N GLN A 95 9.58 -8.86 -15.38
CA GLN A 95 10.59 -7.82 -15.53
C GLN A 95 9.89 -6.49 -15.83
N GLN A 96 10.10 -5.52 -14.99
CA GLN A 96 9.46 -4.19 -15.06
C GLN A 96 10.55 -3.11 -15.07
N ASP A 97 10.38 -2.10 -15.91
CA ASP A 97 11.18 -0.89 -15.84
C ASP A 97 10.75 -0.06 -14.63
N LEU A 98 11.69 0.24 -13.76
CA LEU A 98 11.39 0.92 -12.50
C LEU A 98 11.03 2.41 -12.70
N ASP A 99 11.69 3.10 -13.63
CA ASP A 99 11.52 4.54 -13.83
C ASP A 99 10.07 4.95 -14.17
N PRO A 100 9.34 4.28 -15.09
CA PRO A 100 7.94 4.58 -15.36
C PRO A 100 7.04 4.45 -14.14
N ILE A 101 7.24 3.41 -13.33
CA ILE A 101 6.47 3.16 -12.11
C ILE A 101 6.65 4.30 -11.11
N ILE A 102 7.91 4.72 -10.89
CA ILE A 102 8.23 5.83 -9.99
C ILE A 102 7.62 7.14 -10.50
N ARG A 103 7.77 7.44 -11.79
CA ARG A 103 7.22 8.68 -12.38
C ARG A 103 5.72 8.75 -12.30
N GLU A 104 5.03 7.64 -12.53
CA GLU A 104 3.57 7.58 -12.41
C GLU A 104 3.15 7.84 -10.95
N THR A 105 3.82 7.18 -10.01
CA THR A 105 3.57 7.40 -8.58
C THR A 105 3.80 8.87 -8.19
N VAL A 106 4.92 9.47 -8.58
CA VAL A 106 5.20 10.88 -8.30
C VAL A 106 4.12 11.81 -8.87
N ARG A 107 3.60 11.55 -10.07
CA ARG A 107 2.51 12.35 -10.67
C ARG A 107 1.25 12.36 -9.82
N LYS A 108 0.91 11.24 -9.16
CA LYS A 108 -0.25 11.18 -8.26
C LYS A 108 -0.13 12.16 -7.07
N PHE A 109 1.09 12.49 -6.66
CA PHE A 109 1.36 13.43 -5.56
C PHE A 109 1.64 14.86 -6.02
N ALA A 110 1.60 15.16 -7.32
CA ALA A 110 1.95 16.49 -7.85
C ALA A 110 1.19 17.64 -7.17
N GLY A 111 -0.11 17.47 -6.94
CA GLY A 111 -0.92 18.47 -6.24
C GLY A 111 -0.45 18.75 -4.81
N GLN A 112 0.02 17.72 -4.11
CA GLN A 112 0.53 17.86 -2.74
C GLN A 112 1.92 18.54 -2.73
N PHE A 113 2.78 18.19 -3.70
CA PHE A 113 4.06 18.88 -3.91
C PHE A 113 3.87 20.38 -4.13
N VAL A 114 2.95 20.76 -5.02
CA VAL A 114 2.63 22.17 -5.29
C VAL A 114 2.03 22.84 -4.05
N GLY A 115 1.04 22.22 -3.41
CA GLY A 115 0.36 22.77 -2.24
C GLY A 115 1.28 23.04 -1.05
N LYS A 116 2.23 22.13 -0.78
CA LYS A 116 3.25 22.29 0.26
C LYS A 116 4.52 23.01 -0.21
N LYS A 117 4.61 23.41 -1.49
CA LYS A 117 5.82 23.97 -2.11
C LYS A 117 7.05 23.07 -1.92
N LEU A 118 6.86 21.75 -1.99
CA LEU A 118 7.96 20.78 -1.89
C LEU A 118 8.79 20.79 -3.16
N ARG A 119 10.09 20.61 -3.02
CA ARG A 119 11.01 20.42 -4.14
C ARG A 119 11.22 18.93 -4.38
N LEU A 120 11.11 18.53 -5.64
CA LEU A 120 11.46 17.19 -6.08
C LEU A 120 12.86 17.20 -6.69
N SER A 121 13.76 16.39 -6.14
CA SER A 121 15.05 16.06 -6.74
C SER A 121 14.99 14.64 -7.29
N TYR A 122 14.78 14.50 -8.59
CA TYR A 122 14.58 13.20 -9.23
C TYR A 122 15.75 12.87 -10.15
N THR A 123 16.40 11.75 -9.86
CA THR A 123 17.39 11.16 -10.78
C THR A 123 16.74 9.95 -11.45
N PRO A 124 16.72 9.85 -12.79
CA PRO A 124 16.13 8.72 -13.48
C PRO A 124 16.64 7.38 -12.96
N VAL A 125 15.73 6.43 -12.76
CA VAL A 125 15.99 5.12 -12.17
C VAL A 125 15.99 4.07 -13.29
N GLU A 126 17.06 4.06 -14.09
CA GLU A 126 17.18 3.21 -15.27
C GLU A 126 17.59 1.78 -14.89
N THR A 127 16.67 1.03 -14.27
CA THR A 127 16.89 -0.37 -13.91
C THR A 127 15.65 -1.20 -14.11
N GLN A 128 15.83 -2.50 -14.36
CA GLN A 128 14.75 -3.47 -14.41
C GLN A 128 14.74 -4.32 -13.15
N VAL A 129 13.53 -4.57 -12.64
CA VAL A 129 13.32 -5.38 -11.44
C VAL A 129 12.29 -6.48 -11.73
N LEU A 130 12.53 -7.67 -11.18
CA LEU A 130 11.55 -8.75 -11.23
C LEU A 130 10.54 -8.53 -10.10
N THR A 131 9.36 -8.03 -10.44
CA THR A 131 8.37 -7.64 -9.45
C THR A 131 6.95 -7.72 -10.00
N ASP A 132 5.98 -7.64 -9.09
CA ASP A 132 4.59 -7.30 -9.44
C ASP A 132 4.46 -5.78 -9.43
N GLU A 133 4.09 -5.19 -10.57
CA GLU A 133 3.99 -3.74 -10.76
C GLU A 133 3.01 -3.08 -9.80
N LYS A 134 1.86 -3.72 -9.54
CA LYS A 134 0.82 -3.16 -8.65
C LYS A 134 1.30 -3.10 -7.21
N TRP A 135 1.97 -4.17 -6.76
CA TRP A 135 2.52 -4.23 -5.40
C TRP A 135 3.68 -3.25 -5.21
N LEU A 136 4.57 -3.17 -6.18
CA LEU A 136 5.68 -2.22 -6.13
C LEU A 136 5.16 -0.78 -6.13
N SER A 137 4.21 -0.45 -7.02
CA SER A 137 3.57 0.86 -7.04
C SER A 137 2.96 1.21 -5.69
N PHE A 138 2.25 0.27 -5.07
CA PHE A 138 1.67 0.48 -3.74
C PHE A 138 2.73 0.78 -2.68
N VAL A 139 3.83 0.02 -2.64
CA VAL A 139 4.92 0.25 -1.67
C VAL A 139 5.53 1.64 -1.88
N VAL A 140 5.83 2.00 -3.12
CA VAL A 140 6.39 3.31 -3.46
C VAL A 140 5.42 4.43 -3.09
N GLU A 141 4.11 4.26 -3.35
CA GLU A 141 3.08 5.20 -2.95
C GLU A 141 3.04 5.41 -1.43
N GLN A 142 3.16 4.35 -0.64
CA GLN A 142 3.17 4.45 0.83
C GLN A 142 4.39 5.20 1.34
N VAL A 143 5.58 4.89 0.81
CA VAL A 143 6.82 5.58 1.20
C VAL A 143 6.76 7.05 0.80
N LEU A 144 6.31 7.35 -0.44
CA LEU A 144 6.20 8.71 -0.93
C LEU A 144 5.14 9.52 -0.17
N SER A 145 4.00 8.89 0.18
CA SER A 145 2.97 9.48 1.03
C SER A 145 3.52 9.90 2.38
N ASN A 146 4.32 9.04 3.02
CA ASN A 146 4.98 9.37 4.27
C ASN A 146 5.98 10.52 4.11
N ALA A 147 6.82 10.48 3.08
CA ALA A 147 7.77 11.55 2.78
C ALA A 147 7.05 12.89 2.61
N VAL A 148 5.96 12.94 1.83
CA VAL A 148 5.15 14.15 1.63
C VAL A 148 4.47 14.59 2.93
N LYS A 149 3.94 13.64 3.72
CA LYS A 149 3.27 13.94 5.00
C LYS A 149 4.19 14.61 6.00
N TYR A 150 5.38 14.07 6.19
CA TYR A 150 6.30 14.46 7.25
C TYR A 150 7.32 15.53 6.84
N THR A 151 7.43 15.85 5.55
CA THR A 151 8.25 16.97 5.08
C THR A 151 7.50 18.29 5.28
N PRO A 152 8.09 19.28 5.97
CA PRO A 152 7.49 20.61 6.11
C PRO A 152 7.44 21.34 4.77
N ALA A 153 6.61 22.39 4.70
CA ALA A 153 6.50 23.22 3.50
C ALA A 153 7.88 23.78 3.08
N GLY A 154 8.17 23.75 1.80
CA GLY A 154 9.45 24.18 1.22
C GLY A 154 10.58 23.14 1.32
N GLY A 155 10.34 22.00 1.96
CA GLY A 155 11.32 20.91 2.05
C GLY A 155 11.57 20.21 0.71
N THR A 156 12.44 19.20 0.72
CA THR A 156 12.89 18.48 -0.48
C THR A 156 12.66 16.99 -0.32
N ILE A 157 12.17 16.35 -1.36
CA ILE A 157 12.11 14.89 -1.48
C ILE A 157 13.01 14.50 -2.66
N SER A 158 13.96 13.61 -2.41
CA SER A 158 14.93 13.13 -3.39
C SER A 158 14.65 11.66 -3.70
N ILE A 159 14.63 11.30 -4.99
CA ILE A 159 14.43 9.93 -5.45
C ILE A 159 15.57 9.59 -6.39
N TYR A 160 16.29 8.51 -6.08
CA TYR A 160 17.48 8.08 -6.84
C TYR A 160 17.80 6.61 -6.56
N LEU A 161 18.68 6.03 -7.38
CA LEU A 161 19.31 4.73 -7.07
C LEU A 161 20.61 4.95 -6.30
N GLU A 162 20.79 4.18 -5.25
CA GLU A 162 22.06 4.02 -4.56
C GLU A 162 22.63 2.63 -4.94
N GLY A 163 23.79 2.64 -5.60
CA GLY A 163 24.32 1.45 -6.23
C GLY A 163 23.40 0.94 -7.37
N ASP A 164 23.43 -0.38 -7.59
CA ASP A 164 22.74 -0.98 -8.75
C ASP A 164 21.30 -1.43 -8.45
N SER A 165 20.88 -1.49 -7.18
CA SER A 165 19.63 -2.16 -6.79
C SER A 165 18.87 -1.52 -5.63
N THR A 166 19.34 -0.42 -5.08
CA THR A 166 18.68 0.22 -3.92
C THR A 166 17.97 1.49 -4.35
N LEU A 167 16.63 1.45 -4.40
CA LEU A 167 15.81 2.66 -4.60
C LEU A 167 15.77 3.46 -3.31
N CYS A 168 16.23 4.70 -3.35
CA CYS A 168 16.21 5.63 -2.25
C CYS A 168 15.14 6.70 -2.46
N ILE A 169 14.26 6.87 -1.47
CA ILE A 169 13.34 8.00 -1.33
C ILE A 169 13.72 8.71 -0.04
N ARG A 170 14.39 9.85 -0.17
CA ARG A 170 14.91 10.64 0.95
C ARG A 170 14.13 11.93 1.07
N ASP A 171 13.68 12.24 2.27
CA ASP A 171 13.03 13.51 2.60
C ASP A 171 13.88 14.36 3.56
N THR A 172 13.55 15.64 3.64
CA THR A 172 14.11 16.59 4.62
C THR A 172 13.11 16.89 5.72
N GLY A 173 12.34 15.88 6.11
CA GLY A 173 11.28 15.97 7.10
C GLY A 173 11.75 15.95 8.54
N LEU A 174 10.81 15.71 9.44
CA LEU A 174 11.08 15.70 10.89
C LEU A 174 11.97 14.52 11.33
N GLY A 175 12.16 13.53 10.45
CA GLY A 175 12.82 12.27 10.80
C GLY A 175 11.96 11.38 11.71
N ILE A 176 12.57 10.29 12.18
CA ILE A 176 11.97 9.34 13.10
C ILE A 176 12.79 9.36 14.38
N ALA A 177 12.13 9.50 15.53
CA ALA A 177 12.83 9.46 16.81
C ALA A 177 13.53 8.10 17.00
N PRO A 178 14.75 8.06 17.56
CA PRO A 178 15.50 6.80 17.73
C PRO A 178 14.72 5.71 18.48
N GLU A 179 13.89 6.09 19.43
CA GLU A 179 13.01 5.20 20.18
C GLU A 179 11.87 4.60 19.34
N ASP A 180 11.43 5.29 18.28
CA ASP A 180 10.37 4.85 17.39
C ASP A 180 10.91 3.97 16.25
N LEU A 181 12.18 4.10 15.91
CA LEU A 181 12.79 3.43 14.76
C LEU A 181 12.61 1.90 14.75
N PRO A 182 12.74 1.17 15.88
CA PRO A 182 12.49 -0.27 15.92
C PRO A 182 11.02 -0.64 15.67
N ARG A 183 10.10 0.31 15.87
CA ARG A 183 8.66 0.09 15.88
C ARG A 183 7.95 0.57 14.61
N VAL A 184 8.65 1.24 13.67
CA VAL A 184 8.02 1.79 12.45
C VAL A 184 7.37 0.74 11.56
N PHE A 185 7.75 -0.53 11.69
CA PHE A 185 7.17 -1.66 10.99
C PHE A 185 6.13 -2.43 11.83
N GLU A 186 5.89 -2.02 13.07
CA GLU A 186 4.85 -2.65 13.89
C GLU A 186 3.46 -2.29 13.36
N LYS A 187 2.55 -3.26 13.38
CA LYS A 187 1.16 -3.07 12.95
C LYS A 187 0.46 -2.04 13.84
N SER A 188 -0.21 -1.07 13.22
CA SER A 188 -0.95 0.00 13.90
C SER A 188 -0.09 0.99 14.70
N TYR A 189 1.23 0.97 14.53
CA TYR A 189 2.08 1.97 15.15
C TYR A 189 2.01 3.30 14.37
N THR A 190 1.67 4.37 15.08
CA THR A 190 1.74 5.75 14.58
C THR A 190 2.59 6.52 15.59
N GLY A 191 3.80 6.93 15.20
CA GLY A 191 4.61 7.84 16.01
C GLY A 191 3.88 9.17 16.24
N TYR A 192 4.25 9.86 17.31
CA TYR A 192 3.70 11.18 17.68
C TYR A 192 4.20 12.28 16.76
#